data_e3d0b62b05294cc0cc271f0596293912
#
_entry.id   e3d0b62b05294cc0cc271f0596293912
#
_cell.length_a   1.000
_cell.length_b   1.000
_cell.length_c   1.000
_cell.angle_alpha   90.00
_cell.angle_beta   90.00
_cell.angle_gamma   90.00
#
_symmetry.space_group_name_H-M   'P 1'
#
loop_
_entity.id
_entity.type
_entity.pdbx_description
1 polymer ?
#
loop_
_entity_poly.entity_id
_entity_poly.type
_entity_poly.pdbx_seq_one_letter_code
_entity_poly.pdbx_strand_id
1 'polypeptide(L)'
;MYSVGTAIEFPAQHVMPGMEGPEGVLHHHDYRLEVVVEREDLDERGMVCDLDVLDAALQRIDDCVRGQNLDTIRPADTEAVTVEVFARWAQDELRRQLEGSGAATIEVRIFENQFAFGAFRSAVG
;
A
#
# COMPACT_ATOMS: atom_id res chain seq x y z
N MET A 1 5.65 11.39 -18.60
CA MET A 1 4.53 10.82 -17.82
C MET A 1 4.34 11.64 -16.55
N TYR A 2 3.10 12.00 -16.23
CA TYR A 2 2.78 12.72 -15.01
C TYR A 2 2.54 11.75 -13.86
N SER A 3 2.79 12.20 -12.64
CA SER A 3 2.47 11.42 -11.44
C SER A 3 1.79 12.28 -10.39
N VAL A 4 1.00 11.62 -9.54
CA VAL A 4 0.41 12.20 -8.35
C VAL A 4 0.45 11.16 -7.24
N GLY A 5 0.59 11.59 -6.01
CA GLY A 5 0.62 10.65 -4.90
C GLY A 5 0.10 11.24 -3.61
N THR A 6 -0.20 10.35 -2.68
CA THR A 6 -0.60 10.68 -1.32
C THR A 6 -0.14 9.58 -0.38
N ALA A 7 -0.29 9.78 0.92
CA ALA A 7 0.19 8.84 1.91
C ALA A 7 -0.69 8.85 3.16
N ILE A 8 -0.59 7.77 3.93
CA ILE A 8 -1.23 7.63 5.23
C ILE A 8 -0.28 6.91 6.19
N GLU A 9 -0.40 7.18 7.47
CA GLU A 9 0.39 6.50 8.50
C GLU A 9 -0.53 5.83 9.52
N PHE A 10 -0.14 4.63 9.98
CA PHE A 10 -0.91 3.86 10.96
C PHE A 10 -0.02 2.85 11.69
N PRO A 11 -0.31 2.55 12.97
CA PRO A 11 0.34 1.44 13.65
C PRO A 11 -0.32 0.12 13.26
N ALA A 12 0.49 -0.93 13.13
CA ALA A 12 -0.01 -2.29 12.97
C ALA A 12 1.00 -3.28 13.56
N GLN A 13 0.53 -4.49 13.84
CA GLN A 13 1.36 -5.53 14.45
C GLN A 13 1.83 -6.51 13.38
N HIS A 14 2.99 -7.07 13.63
CA HIS A 14 3.65 -7.96 12.67
C HIS A 14 4.50 -9.00 13.40
N VAL A 15 4.63 -10.18 12.80
CA VAL A 15 5.53 -11.24 13.26
C VAL A 15 6.13 -11.93 12.02
N MET A 16 7.43 -12.23 12.09
CA MET A 16 8.12 -13.03 11.08
C MET A 16 8.29 -14.45 11.61
N PRO A 17 7.48 -15.42 11.16
CA PRO A 17 7.56 -16.79 11.66
C PRO A 17 8.93 -17.41 11.43
N GLY A 18 9.43 -18.14 12.43
CA GLY A 18 10.70 -18.86 12.33
C GLY A 18 11.95 -18.00 12.43
N MET A 19 11.82 -16.69 12.62
CA MET A 19 12.96 -15.81 12.86
C MET A 19 13.31 -15.77 14.35
N GLU A 20 14.61 -15.71 14.63
CA GLU A 20 15.11 -15.50 16.00
C GLU A 20 15.13 -14.00 16.32
N GLY A 21 15.09 -13.68 17.63
CA GLY A 21 15.13 -12.31 18.10
C GLY A 21 13.81 -11.58 17.99
N PRO A 22 13.82 -10.23 18.01
CA PRO A 22 12.60 -9.43 18.07
C PRO A 22 11.65 -9.65 16.89
N GLU A 23 12.17 -9.97 15.69
CA GLU A 23 11.38 -10.15 14.49
C GLU A 23 10.47 -11.39 14.57
N GLY A 24 10.86 -12.40 15.33
CA GLY A 24 10.10 -13.63 15.53
C GLY A 24 9.00 -13.53 16.59
N VAL A 25 8.91 -12.40 17.28
CA VAL A 25 7.90 -12.13 18.29
C VAL A 25 6.94 -11.08 17.74
N LEU A 26 5.68 -11.15 18.12
CA LEU A 26 4.69 -10.14 17.70
C LEU A 26 5.18 -8.77 18.19
N HIS A 27 5.35 -7.84 17.26
CA HIS A 27 5.82 -6.49 17.52
C HIS A 27 4.99 -5.52 16.67
N HIS A 28 5.12 -4.22 16.90
CA HIS A 28 4.44 -3.23 16.09
C HIS A 28 5.44 -2.32 15.37
N HIS A 29 4.97 -1.78 14.26
CA HIS A 29 5.64 -0.69 13.55
C HIS A 29 4.63 0.44 13.32
N ASP A 30 5.14 1.65 13.20
CA ASP A 30 4.37 2.75 12.65
C ASP A 30 4.63 2.75 11.14
N TYR A 31 3.67 2.19 10.40
CA TYR A 31 3.78 2.06 8.96
C TYR A 31 3.41 3.36 8.26
N ARG A 32 4.10 3.63 7.15
CA ARG A 32 3.70 4.66 6.19
C ARG A 32 3.40 3.98 4.87
N LEU A 33 2.22 4.22 4.34
CA LEU A 33 1.83 3.75 3.02
C LEU A 33 1.79 4.95 2.09
N GLU A 34 2.60 4.89 1.02
CA GLU A 34 2.59 5.88 -0.06
C GLU A 34 2.02 5.24 -1.30
N VAL A 35 1.16 5.95 -2.01
CA VAL A 35 0.65 5.54 -3.31
C VAL A 35 1.03 6.58 -4.35
N VAL A 36 1.57 6.13 -5.49
CA VAL A 36 1.92 6.99 -6.63
C VAL A 36 1.24 6.44 -7.87
N VAL A 37 0.47 7.29 -8.54
CA VAL A 37 -0.24 6.96 -9.77
C VAL A 37 0.38 7.76 -10.90
N GLU A 38 0.60 7.11 -12.05
CA GLU A 38 1.17 7.75 -13.23
C GLU A 38 0.17 7.70 -14.39
N ARG A 39 0.23 8.73 -15.22
CA ARG A 39 -0.61 8.84 -16.42
C ARG A 39 0.19 9.54 -17.51
N GLU A 40 0.04 9.07 -18.75
CA GLU A 40 0.77 9.62 -19.90
C GLU A 40 0.40 11.08 -20.14
N ASP A 41 -0.90 11.34 -20.35
CA ASP A 41 -1.46 12.67 -20.55
C ASP A 41 -2.44 12.97 -19.42
N LEU A 42 -2.52 14.23 -19.00
CA LEU A 42 -3.51 14.65 -18.02
C LEU A 42 -4.93 14.54 -18.60
N ASP A 43 -5.90 14.35 -17.73
CA ASP A 43 -7.30 14.38 -18.13
C ASP A 43 -7.75 15.82 -18.46
N GLU A 44 -9.00 15.99 -18.84
CA GLU A 44 -9.58 17.29 -19.19
C GLU A 44 -9.61 18.30 -18.07
N ARG A 45 -9.45 17.84 -16.80
CA ARG A 45 -9.36 18.69 -15.62
C ARG A 45 -7.92 18.97 -15.20
N GLY A 46 -6.93 18.46 -15.97
CA GLY A 46 -5.52 18.61 -15.66
C GLY A 46 -5.02 17.67 -14.57
N MET A 47 -5.68 16.53 -14.37
CA MET A 47 -5.36 15.60 -13.28
C MET A 47 -4.86 14.25 -13.80
N VAL A 48 -4.00 13.62 -13.00
CA VAL A 48 -3.63 12.20 -13.17
C VAL A 48 -4.79 11.30 -12.73
N CYS A 49 -5.34 11.58 -11.56
CA CYS A 49 -6.52 10.92 -11.02
C CYS A 49 -7.11 11.79 -9.90
N ASP A 50 -8.28 11.40 -9.40
CA ASP A 50 -8.93 12.09 -8.29
C ASP A 50 -8.30 11.63 -6.97
N LEU A 51 -7.59 12.53 -6.28
CA LEU A 51 -6.98 12.23 -4.99
C LEU A 51 -8.01 11.88 -3.91
N ASP A 52 -9.22 12.42 -3.97
CA ASP A 52 -10.25 12.09 -2.99
C ASP A 52 -10.64 10.60 -3.07
N VAL A 53 -10.61 10.01 -4.26
CA VAL A 53 -10.84 8.57 -4.46
C VAL A 53 -9.72 7.77 -3.79
N LEU A 54 -8.47 8.19 -3.96
CA LEU A 54 -7.33 7.54 -3.33
C LEU A 54 -7.37 7.68 -1.80
N ASP A 55 -7.66 8.86 -1.31
CA ASP A 55 -7.71 9.11 0.13
C ASP A 55 -8.80 8.28 0.80
N ALA A 56 -9.97 8.14 0.17
CA ALA A 56 -11.04 7.29 0.67
C ALA A 56 -10.63 5.80 0.71
N ALA A 57 -9.93 5.34 -0.33
CA ALA A 57 -9.43 3.97 -0.39
C ALA A 57 -8.34 3.72 0.66
N LEU A 58 -7.43 4.68 0.87
CA LEU A 58 -6.42 4.60 1.93
C LEU A 58 -7.07 4.53 3.31
N GLN A 59 -8.13 5.29 3.53
CA GLN A 59 -8.86 5.25 4.80
C GLN A 59 -9.49 3.88 5.04
N ARG A 60 -10.03 3.22 4.00
CA ARG A 60 -10.55 1.86 4.12
C ARG A 60 -9.45 0.85 4.48
N ILE A 61 -8.25 1.01 3.91
CA ILE A 61 -7.09 0.19 4.28
C ILE A 61 -6.74 0.43 5.75
N ASP A 62 -6.65 1.70 6.16
CA ASP A 62 -6.36 2.08 7.54
C ASP A 62 -7.37 1.45 8.50
N ASP A 63 -8.66 1.56 8.21
CA ASP A 63 -9.72 0.96 9.04
C ASP A 63 -9.58 -0.56 9.17
N CYS A 64 -9.03 -1.21 8.15
CA CYS A 64 -8.83 -2.66 8.13
C CYS A 64 -7.62 -3.10 8.95
N VAL A 65 -6.52 -2.34 8.95
CA VAL A 65 -5.22 -2.79 9.47
C VAL A 65 -4.75 -2.07 10.73
N ARG A 66 -5.27 -0.87 11.02
CA ARG A 66 -4.81 -0.08 12.17
C ARG A 66 -4.92 -0.86 13.47
N GLY A 67 -3.79 -1.01 14.16
CA GLY A 67 -3.72 -1.70 15.44
C GLY A 67 -3.95 -3.22 15.35
N GLN A 68 -4.03 -3.78 14.15
CA GLN A 68 -4.28 -5.21 13.94
C GLN A 68 -2.98 -5.95 13.64
N ASN A 69 -2.99 -7.26 13.90
CA ASN A 69 -1.96 -8.15 13.39
C ASN A 69 -2.13 -8.28 11.88
N LEU A 70 -1.07 -8.00 11.10
CA LEU A 70 -1.14 -8.06 9.63
C LEU A 70 -1.44 -9.45 9.09
N ASP A 71 -1.34 -10.51 9.89
CA ASP A 71 -1.78 -11.84 9.48
C ASP A 71 -3.26 -11.87 9.06
N THR A 72 -4.08 -10.91 9.51
CA THR A 72 -5.48 -10.81 9.10
C THR A 72 -5.65 -10.56 7.61
N ILE A 73 -4.64 -9.97 6.96
CA ILE A 73 -4.66 -9.71 5.51
C ILE A 73 -3.69 -10.62 4.74
N ARG A 74 -3.09 -11.61 5.40
CA ARG A 74 -2.08 -12.46 4.78
C ARG A 74 -2.67 -13.24 3.60
N PRO A 75 -2.12 -13.08 2.38
CA PRO A 75 -2.50 -13.90 1.23
C PRO A 75 -2.17 -15.38 1.46
N ALA A 76 -2.97 -16.27 0.86
CA ALA A 76 -2.78 -17.70 1.01
C ALA A 76 -1.47 -18.21 0.43
N ASP A 77 -0.87 -17.48 -0.51
CA ASP A 77 0.37 -17.85 -1.19
C ASP A 77 1.63 -17.39 -0.46
N THR A 78 1.50 -16.76 0.71
CA THR A 78 2.64 -16.26 1.47
C THR A 78 2.66 -16.80 2.89
N GLU A 79 3.87 -16.91 3.45
CA GLU A 79 4.12 -17.39 4.81
C GLU A 79 3.94 -16.29 5.85
N ALA A 80 4.22 -15.05 5.45
CA ALA A 80 4.14 -13.89 6.33
C ALA A 80 3.82 -12.64 5.53
N VAL A 81 3.42 -11.57 6.21
CA VAL A 81 3.16 -10.28 5.59
C VAL A 81 4.40 -9.41 5.74
N THR A 82 5.33 -9.57 4.80
CA THR A 82 6.48 -8.67 4.65
C THR A 82 6.01 -7.31 4.13
N VAL A 83 6.88 -6.29 4.13
CA VAL A 83 6.55 -5.00 3.52
C VAL A 83 6.25 -5.15 2.02
N GLU A 84 6.91 -6.08 1.33
CA GLU A 84 6.66 -6.36 -0.10
C GLU A 84 5.26 -6.96 -0.29
N VAL A 85 4.88 -7.92 0.52
CA VAL A 85 3.55 -8.56 0.48
C VAL A 85 2.46 -7.56 0.84
N PHE A 86 2.69 -6.75 1.85
CA PHE A 86 1.76 -5.68 2.26
C PHE A 86 1.57 -4.67 1.12
N ALA A 87 2.68 -4.27 0.48
CA ALA A 87 2.62 -3.36 -0.66
C ALA A 87 1.77 -3.93 -1.81
N ARG A 88 1.96 -5.20 -2.14
CA ARG A 88 1.17 -5.88 -3.18
C ARG A 88 -0.32 -5.94 -2.82
N TRP A 89 -0.63 -6.31 -1.59
CA TRP A 89 -2.02 -6.36 -1.13
C TRP A 89 -2.70 -4.99 -1.19
N ALA A 90 -2.04 -3.96 -0.67
CA ALA A 90 -2.58 -2.60 -0.65
C ALA A 90 -2.72 -2.05 -2.07
N GLN A 91 -1.73 -2.31 -2.93
CA GLN A 91 -1.77 -1.87 -4.31
C GLN A 91 -2.97 -2.47 -5.05
N ASP A 92 -3.27 -3.74 -4.85
CA ASP A 92 -4.42 -4.38 -5.48
C ASP A 92 -5.75 -3.73 -5.05
N GLU A 93 -5.88 -3.39 -3.77
CA GLU A 93 -7.05 -2.68 -3.25
C GLU A 93 -7.22 -1.29 -3.87
N LEU A 94 -6.11 -0.56 -4.01
CA LEU A 94 -6.09 0.80 -4.57
C LEU A 94 -6.26 0.78 -6.09
N ARG A 95 -5.63 -0.17 -6.78
CA ARG A 95 -5.69 -0.31 -8.23
C ARG A 95 -7.12 -0.45 -8.73
N ARG A 96 -7.95 -1.20 -8.02
CA ARG A 96 -9.35 -1.41 -8.37
C ARG A 96 -10.13 -0.10 -8.45
N GLN A 97 -9.78 0.89 -7.65
CA GLN A 97 -10.44 2.19 -7.63
C GLN A 97 -10.12 3.04 -8.86
N LEU A 98 -9.07 2.67 -9.59
CA LEU A 98 -8.58 3.43 -10.75
C LEU A 98 -8.92 2.79 -12.09
N GLU A 99 -9.57 1.62 -12.08
CA GLU A 99 -9.97 0.94 -13.32
C GLU A 99 -10.86 1.84 -14.16
N GLY A 100 -10.53 1.98 -15.44
CA GLY A 100 -11.27 2.84 -16.37
C GLY A 100 -10.98 4.33 -16.23
N SER A 101 -10.11 4.75 -15.32
CA SER A 101 -9.80 6.17 -15.09
C SER A 101 -8.89 6.79 -16.15
N GLY A 102 -8.15 5.96 -16.89
CA GLY A 102 -7.09 6.41 -17.79
C GLY A 102 -5.70 6.44 -17.15
N ALA A 103 -5.59 6.17 -15.85
CA ALA A 103 -4.30 6.01 -15.20
C ALA A 103 -3.56 4.81 -15.79
N ALA A 104 -2.23 4.95 -15.95
CA ALA A 104 -1.40 3.92 -16.59
C ALA A 104 -0.84 2.94 -15.58
N THR A 105 -0.22 3.44 -14.52
CA THR A 105 0.46 2.62 -13.50
C THR A 105 0.13 3.10 -12.11
N ILE A 106 0.28 2.18 -11.16
CA ILE A 106 0.17 2.49 -9.74
C ILE A 106 1.29 1.78 -8.98
N GLU A 107 1.91 2.49 -8.05
CA GLU A 107 2.93 1.95 -7.15
C GLU A 107 2.52 2.22 -5.71
N VAL A 108 2.68 1.22 -4.86
CA VAL A 108 2.53 1.37 -3.41
C VAL A 108 3.86 1.07 -2.75
N ARG A 109 4.26 1.93 -1.83
CA ARG A 109 5.45 1.76 -0.98
C ARG A 109 4.99 1.65 0.46
N ILE A 110 5.45 0.62 1.15
CA ILE A 110 5.19 0.42 2.57
C ILE A 110 6.49 0.61 3.33
N PHE A 111 6.54 1.63 4.17
CA PHE A 111 7.66 1.89 5.07
C PHE A 111 7.34 1.30 6.44
N GLU A 112 8.23 0.49 6.97
CA GLU A 112 8.13 -0.04 8.34
C GLU A 112 8.84 0.84 9.35
N ASN A 113 9.68 1.76 8.86
CA ASN A 113 10.33 2.81 9.63
C ASN A 113 10.67 3.95 8.67
N GLN A 114 11.41 4.94 9.15
CA GLN A 114 11.73 6.14 8.37
C GLN A 114 12.50 5.85 7.07
N PHE A 115 13.21 4.72 6.99
CA PHE A 115 14.18 4.46 5.92
C PHE A 115 13.84 3.21 5.09
N ALA A 116 13.37 2.13 5.73
CA ALA A 116 13.19 0.83 5.08
C ALA A 116 11.79 0.69 4.51
N PHE A 117 11.68 0.30 3.26
CA PHE A 117 10.40 0.10 2.61
C PHE A 117 10.46 -1.05 1.59
N GLY A 118 9.30 -1.62 1.32
CA GLY A 118 9.07 -2.48 0.17
C GLY A 118 8.02 -1.84 -0.73
N ALA A 119 8.02 -2.21 -2.01
CA ALA A 119 7.13 -1.60 -2.98
C ALA A 119 6.61 -2.63 -3.98
N PHE A 120 5.45 -2.33 -4.55
CA PHE A 120 4.88 -3.09 -5.66
C PHE A 120 4.28 -2.13 -6.68
N ARG A 121 4.63 -2.31 -7.94
CA ARG A 121 4.18 -1.48 -9.06
C ARG A 121 3.61 -2.35 -10.16
N SER A 122 2.49 -1.93 -10.73
CA SER A 122 1.90 -2.61 -11.89
C SER A 122 1.13 -1.64 -12.75
N ALA A 123 0.71 -2.11 -13.92
CA ALA A 123 -0.29 -1.40 -14.72
C ALA A 123 -1.62 -1.35 -13.98
N VAL A 124 -2.40 -0.29 -14.23
CA VAL A 124 -3.75 -0.15 -13.66
C VAL A 124 -4.72 -1.10 -14.37
N GLY A 125 -4.59 -1.21 -15.66
CA GLY A 125 -5.49 -2.04 -16.49
C GLY A 125 -4.85 -3.27 -17.07
#